data_0f2eecce9a2bcfa8a3e423fc83fd4e6c
#
_entry.id   0f2eecce9a2bcfa8a3e423fc83fd4e6c
#
_cell.length_a   1.000
_cell.length_b   1.000
_cell.length_c   1.000
_cell.angle_alpha   90.00
_cell.angle_beta   90.00
_cell.angle_gamma   90.00
#
_symmetry.space_group_name_H-M   'P 1'
#
loop_
_entity.id
_entity.type
_entity.pdbx_description
1 polymer ?
#
loop_
_entity_poly.entity_id
_entity_poly.type
_entity_poly.pdbx_seq_one_letter_code
_entity_poly.pdbx_strand_id
1 'polypeptide(L)'
;NTWYGGEMKKGMFSMMNYYLPLKGIASMHCSANTDMNGENTAIFFGLSGTGKTTLSTDPKRLLIGDDEHGWDDNGIFNFEGGCYAKVINLDKDSEPDIYNAIKRDALLENVTLDAEGKIDFNDKSVTENTRVSYPINHIEKIVRPVSAAPAAKNVIFLSADAFGVLPPVSVLTPEQTEYYFLSGFTAKLAGTERGITEPTPTFSACFGQAFLELHPTKYAEELVKKMEKSGAKAYLVNTGWNGTGKRISIKDTRGIIDAILNGDILNAPTKKIPFFDFEVPTELNGVDTGILDPRDTYADASEWEEKAKDLAGRFIKNCLLYTSPSPRD
;
A
#
# COMPACT_ATOMS: atom_id res chain seq x y z
N ASN A 1 -22.12 -17.46 0.20
CA ASN A 1 -22.38 -17.58 -1.21
C ASN A 1 -21.09 -17.43 -2.03
N THR A 2 -20.77 -18.37 -2.91
CA THR A 2 -19.47 -18.50 -3.57
C THR A 2 -19.49 -18.04 -5.04
N TRP A 3 -20.30 -17.04 -5.37
CA TRP A 3 -20.39 -16.49 -6.72
C TRP A 3 -19.24 -15.54 -7.07
N TYR A 4 -18.46 -15.14 -6.06
CA TYR A 4 -17.39 -14.17 -6.21
C TYR A 4 -16.11 -14.69 -5.55
N GLY A 5 -15.07 -14.93 -6.34
CA GLY A 5 -13.81 -15.50 -5.88
C GLY A 5 -13.10 -14.67 -4.81
N GLY A 6 -13.30 -13.35 -4.83
CA GLY A 6 -12.78 -12.44 -3.81
C GLY A 6 -13.27 -12.73 -2.39
N GLU A 7 -14.53 -13.21 -2.22
CA GLU A 7 -15.03 -13.60 -0.90
C GLU A 7 -14.29 -14.83 -0.36
N MET A 8 -14.06 -15.83 -1.20
CA MET A 8 -13.30 -17.01 -0.80
C MET A 8 -11.86 -16.66 -0.44
N LYS A 9 -11.21 -15.88 -1.30
CA LYS A 9 -9.85 -15.39 -1.07
C LYS A 9 -9.74 -14.63 0.26
N LYS A 10 -10.62 -13.65 0.48
CA LYS A 10 -10.55 -12.80 1.69
C LYS A 10 -11.02 -13.52 2.95
N GLY A 11 -11.92 -14.48 2.84
CA GLY A 11 -12.25 -15.38 3.95
C GLY A 11 -11.04 -16.21 4.40
N MET A 12 -10.27 -16.77 3.46
CA MET A 12 -9.03 -17.47 3.79
C MET A 12 -7.98 -16.52 4.37
N PHE A 13 -7.89 -15.28 3.86
CA PHE A 13 -7.02 -14.27 4.44
C PHE A 13 -7.38 -13.93 5.88
N SER A 14 -8.67 -13.76 6.21
CA SER A 14 -9.11 -13.57 7.60
C SER A 14 -8.70 -14.75 8.49
N MET A 15 -8.81 -15.99 8.01
CA MET A 15 -8.29 -17.16 8.75
C MET A 15 -6.79 -17.05 9.02
N MET A 16 -5.98 -16.65 8.03
CA MET A 16 -4.54 -16.42 8.22
C MET A 16 -4.28 -15.29 9.21
N ASN A 17 -5.07 -14.22 9.18
CA ASN A 17 -4.99 -13.12 10.15
C ASN A 17 -5.33 -13.53 11.58
N TYR A 18 -6.05 -14.62 11.77
CA TYR A 18 -6.25 -15.21 13.10
C TYR A 18 -5.06 -16.08 13.51
N TYR A 19 -4.67 -17.05 12.68
CA TYR A 19 -3.72 -18.08 13.06
C TYR A 19 -2.26 -17.61 13.08
N LEU A 20 -1.84 -16.76 12.14
CA LEU A 20 -0.43 -16.37 12.01
C LEU A 20 0.08 -15.52 13.18
N PRO A 21 -0.64 -14.47 13.64
CA PRO A 21 -0.18 -13.67 14.77
C PRO A 21 -0.09 -14.48 16.07
N LEU A 22 -0.97 -15.48 16.27
CA LEU A 22 -0.89 -16.37 17.41
C LEU A 22 0.35 -17.28 17.43
N LYS A 23 1.01 -17.41 16.26
CA LYS A 23 2.27 -18.15 16.09
C LYS A 23 3.50 -17.22 16.03
N GLY A 24 3.34 -15.93 16.30
CA GLY A 24 4.42 -14.94 16.21
C GLY A 24 4.85 -14.64 14.77
N ILE A 25 3.93 -14.79 13.81
CA ILE A 25 4.14 -14.46 12.39
C ILE A 25 3.29 -13.23 12.07
N ALA A 26 3.90 -12.18 11.55
CA ALA A 26 3.13 -11.03 11.09
C ALA A 26 2.33 -11.40 9.84
N SER A 27 1.01 -11.21 9.89
CA SER A 27 0.12 -11.37 8.73
C SER A 27 -0.24 -10.00 8.18
N MET A 28 -0.08 -9.79 6.87
CA MET A 28 -0.02 -8.47 6.28
C MET A 28 -0.79 -8.38 4.97
N HIS A 29 -1.65 -7.37 4.86
CA HIS A 29 -2.28 -6.97 3.62
C HIS A 29 -1.35 -5.98 2.90
N CYS A 30 -0.40 -6.51 2.16
CA CYS A 30 0.64 -5.75 1.48
C CYS A 30 1.11 -6.43 0.20
N SER A 31 1.69 -5.67 -0.72
CA SER A 31 2.51 -6.20 -1.80
C SER A 31 3.95 -6.34 -1.34
N ALA A 32 4.72 -7.23 -1.97
CA ALA A 32 6.13 -7.41 -1.66
C ALA A 32 6.96 -7.69 -2.91
N ASN A 33 8.15 -7.11 -2.95
CA ASN A 33 9.14 -7.36 -3.98
C ASN A 33 10.57 -7.39 -3.39
N THR A 34 11.53 -7.82 -4.18
CA THR A 34 12.93 -7.77 -3.82
C THR A 34 13.77 -7.30 -5.02
N ASP A 35 15.04 -6.95 -4.81
CA ASP A 35 15.96 -6.65 -5.89
C ASP A 35 16.28 -7.89 -6.73
N MET A 36 17.00 -7.70 -7.83
CA MET A 36 17.35 -8.80 -8.75
C MET A 36 18.26 -9.87 -8.12
N ASN A 37 18.91 -9.55 -6.99
CA ASN A 37 19.75 -10.49 -6.24
C ASN A 37 18.96 -11.22 -5.14
N GLY A 38 17.72 -10.80 -4.84
CA GLY A 38 16.89 -11.38 -3.79
C GLY A 38 17.28 -10.95 -2.37
N GLU A 39 18.01 -9.84 -2.20
CA GLU A 39 18.60 -9.42 -0.91
C GLU A 39 17.96 -8.17 -0.31
N ASN A 40 17.30 -7.32 -1.12
CA ASN A 40 16.72 -6.07 -0.70
C ASN A 40 15.18 -6.12 -0.78
N THR A 41 14.56 -6.81 0.17
CA THR A 41 13.11 -6.98 0.22
C THR A 41 12.44 -5.69 0.70
N ALA A 42 11.36 -5.31 0.02
CA ALA A 42 10.48 -4.22 0.39
C ALA A 42 9.01 -4.69 0.44
N ILE A 43 8.26 -4.19 1.41
CA ILE A 43 6.81 -4.43 1.52
C ILE A 43 6.07 -3.11 1.43
N PHE A 44 4.92 -3.15 0.74
CA PHE A 44 4.12 -1.97 0.44
C PHE A 44 2.71 -2.18 0.97
N PHE A 45 2.35 -1.42 1.99
CA PHE A 45 0.98 -1.34 2.48
C PHE A 45 0.25 -0.21 1.77
N GLY A 46 -1.04 -0.34 1.60
CA GLY A 46 -1.85 0.71 1.02
C GLY A 46 -3.25 0.22 0.67
N LEU A 47 -4.22 1.10 0.80
CA LEU A 47 -5.61 0.85 0.42
C LEU A 47 -5.81 1.01 -1.10
N SER A 48 -7.01 0.70 -1.57
CA SER A 48 -7.36 0.87 -2.99
C SER A 48 -7.10 2.31 -3.47
N GLY A 49 -6.47 2.46 -4.63
CA GLY A 49 -6.18 3.76 -5.24
C GLY A 49 -4.89 4.44 -4.76
N THR A 50 -4.15 3.87 -3.80
CA THR A 50 -2.86 4.39 -3.35
C THR A 50 -1.69 4.05 -4.25
N GLY A 51 -1.88 3.17 -5.23
CA GLY A 51 -0.84 2.74 -6.16
C GLY A 51 -0.03 1.52 -5.71
N LYS A 52 -0.51 0.75 -4.73
CA LYS A 52 0.19 -0.44 -4.18
C LYS A 52 0.71 -1.36 -5.28
N THR A 53 -0.16 -1.87 -6.15
CA THR A 53 0.22 -2.77 -7.26
C THR A 53 1.18 -2.10 -8.23
N THR A 54 0.86 -0.86 -8.67
CA THR A 54 1.68 -0.12 -9.65
C THR A 54 3.09 0.16 -9.15
N LEU A 55 3.27 0.45 -7.86
CA LEU A 55 4.57 0.79 -7.29
C LEU A 55 5.38 -0.44 -6.88
N SER A 56 4.72 -1.53 -6.49
CA SER A 56 5.39 -2.78 -6.15
C SER A 56 5.79 -3.59 -7.39
N THR A 57 5.11 -3.40 -8.51
CA THR A 57 5.46 -3.99 -9.81
C THR A 57 6.45 -3.07 -10.52
N ASP A 58 7.73 -3.35 -10.39
CA ASP A 58 8.83 -2.60 -10.99
C ASP A 58 9.66 -3.54 -11.87
N PRO A 59 9.94 -3.18 -13.14
CA PRO A 59 10.75 -4.00 -14.03
C PRO A 59 12.19 -4.23 -13.54
N LYS A 60 12.67 -3.44 -12.57
CA LYS A 60 13.99 -3.59 -11.93
C LYS A 60 13.97 -4.54 -10.72
N ARG A 61 12.81 -5.08 -10.35
CA ARG A 61 12.64 -5.88 -9.14
C ARG A 61 11.91 -7.20 -9.43
N LEU A 62 12.02 -8.14 -8.51
CA LEU A 62 11.36 -9.44 -8.56
C LEU A 62 10.14 -9.43 -7.64
N LEU A 63 8.97 -9.75 -8.14
CA LEU A 63 7.73 -9.83 -7.38
C LEU A 63 7.78 -11.06 -6.44
N ILE A 64 7.40 -10.86 -5.18
CA ILE A 64 7.13 -11.94 -4.21
C ILE A 64 5.64 -12.26 -4.23
N GLY A 65 4.80 -11.23 -4.21
CA GLY A 65 3.35 -11.28 -4.33
C GLY A 65 2.74 -9.88 -4.30
N ASP A 66 1.46 -9.76 -4.65
CA ASP A 66 0.82 -8.47 -4.83
C ASP A 66 -0.15 -8.06 -3.69
N ASP A 67 -0.54 -8.98 -2.79
CA ASP A 67 -1.63 -8.67 -1.86
C ASP A 67 -1.50 -9.24 -0.43
N GLU A 68 -1.13 -10.51 -0.23
CA GLU A 68 -1.23 -11.18 1.08
C GLU A 68 0.08 -11.90 1.46
N HIS A 69 0.72 -11.43 2.52
CA HIS A 69 2.04 -11.91 2.93
C HIS A 69 2.12 -12.19 4.43
N GLY A 70 3.00 -13.13 4.76
CA GLY A 70 3.49 -13.37 6.11
C GLY A 70 4.95 -12.92 6.27
N TRP A 71 5.32 -12.58 7.50
CA TRP A 71 6.69 -12.33 7.88
C TRP A 71 7.04 -13.18 9.10
N ASP A 72 7.79 -14.24 8.89
CA ASP A 72 8.30 -15.14 9.93
C ASP A 72 9.77 -14.86 10.25
N ASP A 73 10.43 -15.79 10.92
CA ASP A 73 11.84 -15.66 11.27
C ASP A 73 12.80 -15.90 10.08
N ASN A 74 12.30 -16.49 8.99
CA ASN A 74 13.07 -16.74 7.77
C ASN A 74 12.95 -15.59 6.77
N GLY A 75 11.90 -14.76 6.87
CA GLY A 75 11.69 -13.62 5.97
C GLY A 75 10.24 -13.42 5.57
N ILE A 76 10.07 -12.82 4.39
CA ILE A 76 8.77 -12.54 3.79
C ILE A 76 8.34 -13.71 2.92
N PHE A 77 7.08 -14.12 3.03
CA PHE A 77 6.48 -15.10 2.14
C PHE A 77 5.08 -14.70 1.71
N ASN A 78 4.74 -14.99 0.46
CA ASN A 78 3.39 -14.88 -0.06
C ASN A 78 2.66 -16.20 0.20
N PHE A 79 1.48 -16.16 0.79
CA PHE A 79 0.69 -17.38 0.99
C PHE A 79 -0.45 -17.56 -0.04
N GLU A 80 -0.49 -16.72 -1.07
CA GLU A 80 -1.32 -16.92 -2.25
C GLU A 80 -0.55 -17.71 -3.32
N GLY A 81 -1.25 -18.54 -4.07
CA GLY A 81 -0.66 -19.27 -5.20
C GLY A 81 -0.53 -18.46 -6.48
N GLY A 82 -1.04 -17.24 -6.50
CA GLY A 82 -1.11 -16.38 -7.67
C GLY A 82 -1.56 -14.98 -7.33
N CYS A 83 -2.08 -14.28 -8.33
CA CYS A 83 -2.62 -12.93 -8.20
C CYS A 83 -4.11 -12.91 -8.52
N TYR A 84 -4.82 -11.94 -7.94
CA TYR A 84 -6.24 -11.69 -8.20
C TYR A 84 -6.43 -10.21 -8.49
N ALA A 85 -6.30 -9.85 -9.77
CA ALA A 85 -6.22 -8.47 -10.22
C ALA A 85 -7.56 -7.94 -10.75
N LYS A 86 -7.77 -6.63 -10.60
CA LYS A 86 -8.86 -5.90 -11.26
C LYS A 86 -8.49 -5.67 -12.73
N VAL A 87 -9.45 -5.89 -13.65
CA VAL A 87 -9.18 -5.79 -15.09
C VAL A 87 -10.14 -4.83 -15.82
N ILE A 88 -10.98 -4.09 -15.11
CA ILE A 88 -11.77 -3.04 -15.75
C ILE A 88 -10.84 -1.96 -16.32
N ASN A 89 -11.04 -1.61 -17.57
CA ASN A 89 -10.21 -0.67 -18.34
C ASN A 89 -8.72 -1.10 -18.39
N LEU A 90 -8.42 -2.40 -18.31
CA LEU A 90 -7.05 -2.90 -18.39
C LEU A 90 -6.42 -2.50 -19.72
N ASP A 91 -5.30 -1.83 -19.64
CA ASP A 91 -4.51 -1.36 -20.76
C ASP A 91 -3.12 -2.02 -20.79
N LYS A 92 -2.73 -2.49 -21.96
CA LYS A 92 -1.49 -3.25 -22.14
C LYS A 92 -0.23 -2.44 -21.84
N ASP A 93 -0.26 -1.15 -22.13
CA ASP A 93 0.92 -0.30 -22.00
C ASP A 93 1.08 0.21 -20.56
N SER A 94 -0.05 0.38 -19.86
CA SER A 94 -0.08 0.83 -18.47
C SER A 94 0.18 -0.30 -17.47
N GLU A 95 -0.35 -1.50 -17.74
CA GLU A 95 -0.28 -2.66 -16.85
C GLU A 95 0.13 -3.94 -17.61
N PRO A 96 1.33 -3.95 -18.22
CA PRO A 96 1.78 -5.01 -19.10
C PRO A 96 1.86 -6.38 -18.42
N ASP A 97 2.23 -6.44 -17.15
CA ASP A 97 2.39 -7.70 -16.41
C ASP A 97 1.04 -8.40 -16.21
N ILE A 98 -0.01 -7.65 -15.82
CA ILE A 98 -1.36 -8.19 -15.67
C ILE A 98 -1.89 -8.62 -17.04
N TYR A 99 -1.75 -7.75 -18.06
CA TYR A 99 -2.22 -8.05 -19.41
C TYR A 99 -1.59 -9.33 -19.98
N ASN A 100 -0.29 -9.48 -19.85
CA ASN A 100 0.45 -10.64 -20.36
C ASN A 100 0.23 -11.92 -19.51
N ALA A 101 -0.22 -11.78 -18.25
CA ALA A 101 -0.57 -12.91 -17.40
C ALA A 101 -1.92 -13.53 -17.77
N ILE A 102 -2.76 -12.85 -18.57
CA ILE A 102 -4.05 -13.37 -19.06
C ILE A 102 -3.77 -14.30 -20.25
N LYS A 103 -3.54 -15.55 -19.93
CA LYS A 103 -3.28 -16.63 -20.88
C LYS A 103 -3.94 -17.92 -20.38
N ARG A 104 -3.70 -19.05 -21.04
CA ARG A 104 -4.24 -20.34 -20.61
C ARG A 104 -3.99 -20.54 -19.09
N ASP A 105 -5.00 -21.09 -18.40
CA ASP A 105 -5.07 -21.32 -16.96
C ASP A 105 -5.28 -20.04 -16.10
N ALA A 106 -5.54 -18.88 -16.71
CA ALA A 106 -6.10 -17.73 -16.03
C ALA A 106 -7.64 -17.83 -15.99
N LEU A 107 -8.23 -17.43 -14.85
CA LEU A 107 -9.68 -17.40 -14.66
C LEU A 107 -10.18 -15.97 -14.71
N LEU A 108 -11.13 -15.69 -15.59
CA LEU A 108 -11.80 -14.40 -15.71
C LEU A 108 -13.12 -14.43 -14.95
N GLU A 109 -13.42 -13.36 -14.22
CA GLU A 109 -14.63 -13.21 -13.43
C GLU A 109 -15.34 -11.91 -13.78
N ASN A 110 -16.63 -12.01 -14.10
CA ASN A 110 -17.49 -10.89 -14.57
C ASN A 110 -16.99 -10.20 -15.86
N VAL A 111 -16.12 -10.83 -16.61
CA VAL A 111 -15.55 -10.33 -17.87
C VAL A 111 -16.38 -10.85 -19.02
N THR A 112 -16.72 -9.99 -19.97
CA THR A 112 -17.47 -10.33 -21.18
C THR A 112 -16.55 -10.55 -22.37
N LEU A 113 -17.06 -11.27 -23.35
CA LEU A 113 -16.41 -11.47 -24.65
C LEU A 113 -17.24 -10.81 -25.74
N ASP A 114 -16.57 -10.25 -26.75
CA ASP A 114 -17.23 -9.77 -27.96
C ASP A 114 -17.71 -10.95 -28.84
N ALA A 115 -18.32 -10.63 -29.99
CA ALA A 115 -18.83 -11.63 -30.94
C ALA A 115 -17.73 -12.53 -31.55
N GLU A 116 -16.50 -12.08 -31.56
CA GLU A 116 -15.31 -12.77 -32.06
C GLU A 116 -14.61 -13.57 -30.96
N GLY A 117 -15.11 -13.54 -29.70
CA GLY A 117 -14.53 -14.23 -28.54
C GLY A 117 -13.34 -13.49 -27.91
N LYS A 118 -13.16 -12.21 -28.23
CA LYS A 118 -12.18 -11.35 -27.58
C LYS A 118 -12.69 -10.79 -26.28
N ILE A 119 -11.78 -10.60 -25.32
CA ILE A 119 -12.08 -9.97 -24.03
C ILE A 119 -12.35 -8.49 -24.23
N ASP A 120 -13.47 -7.99 -23.71
CA ASP A 120 -13.75 -6.57 -23.60
C ASP A 120 -13.53 -6.08 -22.17
N PHE A 121 -12.37 -5.49 -21.91
CA PHE A 121 -12.02 -4.94 -20.59
C PHE A 121 -12.76 -3.64 -20.25
N ASN A 122 -13.47 -3.02 -21.20
CA ASN A 122 -14.21 -1.78 -20.97
C ASN A 122 -15.70 -2.04 -20.67
N ASP A 123 -16.18 -3.26 -20.90
CA ASP A 123 -17.57 -3.59 -20.67
C ASP A 123 -17.90 -3.64 -19.16
N LYS A 124 -18.90 -2.86 -18.79
CA LYS A 124 -19.43 -2.71 -17.43
C LYS A 124 -20.85 -3.26 -17.29
N SER A 125 -21.33 -3.96 -18.30
CA SER A 125 -22.73 -4.43 -18.35
C SER A 125 -23.06 -5.40 -17.23
N VAL A 126 -22.09 -6.23 -16.79
CA VAL A 126 -22.25 -7.13 -15.64
C VAL A 126 -21.94 -6.37 -14.33
N THR A 127 -20.73 -5.79 -14.23
CA THR A 127 -20.27 -4.99 -13.09
C THR A 127 -18.95 -4.31 -13.44
N GLU A 128 -18.61 -3.22 -12.75
CA GLU A 128 -17.27 -2.62 -12.79
C GLU A 128 -16.21 -3.45 -12.03
N ASN A 129 -16.63 -4.46 -11.26
CA ASN A 129 -15.74 -5.33 -10.51
C ASN A 129 -15.37 -6.58 -11.32
N THR A 130 -14.72 -6.35 -12.45
CA THR A 130 -14.16 -7.41 -13.28
C THR A 130 -12.80 -7.83 -12.74
N ARG A 131 -12.51 -9.14 -12.73
CA ARG A 131 -11.29 -9.70 -12.16
C ARG A 131 -10.66 -10.75 -13.06
N VAL A 132 -9.36 -10.93 -12.87
CA VAL A 132 -8.62 -12.11 -13.34
C VAL A 132 -7.86 -12.73 -12.18
N SER A 133 -7.89 -14.04 -12.10
CA SER A 133 -7.03 -14.84 -11.23
C SER A 133 -6.05 -15.62 -12.09
N TYR A 134 -4.78 -15.58 -11.78
CA TYR A 134 -3.74 -16.32 -12.50
C TYR A 134 -2.64 -16.79 -11.55
N PRO A 135 -2.00 -17.95 -11.87
CA PRO A 135 -0.86 -18.44 -11.10
C PRO A 135 0.30 -17.44 -11.13
N ILE A 136 1.06 -17.33 -10.03
CA ILE A 136 2.19 -16.40 -9.93
C ILE A 136 3.23 -16.61 -11.05
N ASN A 137 3.36 -17.83 -11.54
CA ASN A 137 4.28 -18.19 -12.64
C ASN A 137 3.90 -17.59 -14.00
N HIS A 138 2.73 -16.96 -14.12
CA HIS A 138 2.37 -16.20 -15.32
C HIS A 138 3.11 -14.86 -15.39
N ILE A 139 3.58 -14.35 -14.26
CA ILE A 139 4.46 -13.17 -14.20
C ILE A 139 5.89 -13.64 -14.47
N GLU A 140 6.59 -12.90 -15.32
CA GLU A 140 7.96 -13.26 -15.76
C GLU A 140 8.99 -12.98 -14.65
N LYS A 141 8.88 -11.80 -14.02
CA LYS A 141 9.84 -11.33 -13.01
C LYS A 141 9.36 -11.62 -11.59
N ILE A 142 9.48 -12.88 -11.18
CA ILE A 142 9.20 -13.32 -9.81
C ILE A 142 10.46 -13.81 -9.11
N VAL A 143 10.45 -13.71 -7.78
CA VAL A 143 11.55 -14.20 -6.93
C VAL A 143 11.73 -15.71 -7.05
N ARG A 144 12.96 -16.18 -6.88
CA ARG A 144 13.29 -17.61 -6.79
C ARG A 144 14.12 -17.87 -5.52
N PRO A 145 13.74 -18.80 -4.63
CA PRO A 145 12.57 -19.69 -4.71
C PRO A 145 11.25 -18.91 -4.74
N VAL A 146 10.22 -19.49 -5.37
CA VAL A 146 8.94 -18.80 -5.60
C VAL A 146 8.28 -18.38 -4.29
N SER A 147 7.76 -17.15 -4.26
CA SER A 147 6.94 -16.59 -3.18
C SER A 147 7.64 -16.43 -1.82
N ALA A 148 8.98 -16.43 -1.77
CA ALA A 148 9.72 -16.19 -0.53
C ALA A 148 10.99 -15.36 -0.77
N ALA A 149 11.34 -14.52 0.20
CA ALA A 149 12.55 -13.69 0.20
C ALA A 149 13.00 -13.40 1.65
N PRO A 150 14.24 -12.95 1.87
CA PRO A 150 14.71 -12.55 3.19
C PRO A 150 13.83 -11.47 3.83
N ALA A 151 14.04 -11.23 5.13
CA ALA A 151 13.35 -10.20 5.90
C ALA A 151 13.35 -8.84 5.19
N ALA A 152 12.25 -8.12 5.28
CA ALA A 152 12.15 -6.79 4.67
C ALA A 152 13.20 -5.83 5.26
N LYS A 153 13.80 -5.03 4.39
CA LYS A 153 14.65 -3.89 4.75
C LYS A 153 13.86 -2.58 4.74
N ASN A 154 12.82 -2.52 3.90
CA ASN A 154 12.00 -1.32 3.72
C ASN A 154 10.52 -1.67 3.89
N VAL A 155 9.84 -0.90 4.74
CA VAL A 155 8.40 -0.97 4.97
C VAL A 155 7.79 0.35 4.51
N ILE A 156 6.93 0.30 3.50
CA ILE A 156 6.40 1.49 2.84
C ILE A 156 4.90 1.54 3.04
N PHE A 157 4.42 2.58 3.74
CA PHE A 157 3.00 2.88 3.89
C PHE A 157 2.58 3.87 2.81
N LEU A 158 1.78 3.43 1.86
CA LEU A 158 1.22 4.27 0.81
C LEU A 158 -0.07 4.91 1.28
N SER A 159 -0.15 6.21 1.17
CA SER A 159 -1.34 7.01 1.44
C SER A 159 -1.66 7.88 0.23
N ALA A 160 -2.93 8.06 -0.08
CA ALA A 160 -3.37 9.04 -1.07
C ALA A 160 -4.10 10.17 -0.31
N ASP A 161 -3.36 11.16 0.14
CA ASP A 161 -3.93 12.35 0.79
C ASP A 161 -4.58 13.26 -0.26
N ALA A 162 -5.87 13.54 -0.10
CA ALA A 162 -6.61 14.44 -0.98
C ALA A 162 -6.68 15.88 -0.46
N PHE A 163 -6.09 16.15 0.71
CA PHE A 163 -6.17 17.45 1.38
C PHE A 163 -4.92 18.31 1.18
N GLY A 164 -3.86 17.71 0.62
CA GLY A 164 -2.59 18.39 0.36
C GLY A 164 -1.75 18.66 1.62
N VAL A 165 -1.95 17.88 2.67
CA VAL A 165 -1.31 18.07 3.98
C VAL A 165 -0.05 17.24 4.14
N LEU A 166 -0.12 15.95 3.77
CA LEU A 166 0.98 15.02 3.99
C LEU A 166 2.13 15.29 3.00
N PRO A 167 3.38 15.24 3.47
CA PRO A 167 4.54 15.33 2.59
C PRO A 167 4.59 14.13 1.63
N PRO A 168 5.24 14.25 0.47
CA PRO A 168 5.43 13.15 -0.47
C PRO A 168 6.12 11.94 0.15
N VAL A 169 7.02 12.17 1.11
CA VAL A 169 7.68 11.10 1.86
C VAL A 169 8.10 11.56 3.24
N SER A 170 8.03 10.66 4.22
CA SER A 170 8.56 10.83 5.57
C SER A 170 9.28 9.57 6.02
N VAL A 171 10.40 9.73 6.69
CA VAL A 171 11.06 8.64 7.44
C VAL A 171 10.38 8.54 8.80
N LEU A 172 9.95 7.33 9.18
CA LEU A 172 9.19 7.12 10.41
C LEU A 172 10.08 6.57 11.53
N THR A 173 9.86 7.05 12.76
CA THR A 173 10.37 6.39 13.96
C THR A 173 9.61 5.09 14.24
N PRO A 174 10.09 4.19 15.13
CA PRO A 174 9.35 3.00 15.54
C PRO A 174 7.93 3.32 16.05
N GLU A 175 7.78 4.35 16.87
CA GLU A 175 6.50 4.78 17.44
C GLU A 175 5.57 5.34 16.36
N GLN A 176 6.10 6.14 15.43
CA GLN A 176 5.35 6.61 14.28
C GLN A 176 4.95 5.45 13.37
N THR A 177 5.82 4.46 13.20
CA THR A 177 5.52 3.26 12.40
C THR A 177 4.30 2.53 12.97
N GLU A 178 4.26 2.25 14.26
CA GLU A 178 3.11 1.64 14.92
C GLU A 178 1.85 2.49 14.77
N TYR A 179 1.95 3.79 15.04
CA TYR A 179 0.84 4.74 14.97
C TYR A 179 0.22 4.83 13.57
N TYR A 180 1.05 4.98 12.54
CA TYR A 180 0.56 5.10 11.16
C TYR A 180 0.12 3.77 10.57
N PHE A 181 0.69 2.67 10.99
CA PHE A 181 0.20 1.34 10.66
C PHE A 181 -1.19 1.08 11.25
N LEU A 182 -1.39 1.37 12.53
CA LEU A 182 -2.70 1.29 13.18
C LEU A 182 -3.73 2.23 12.55
N SER A 183 -3.30 3.39 12.07
CA SER A 183 -4.20 4.34 11.41
C SER A 183 -4.65 3.87 10.03
N GLY A 184 -3.73 3.38 9.19
CA GLY A 184 -4.03 2.94 7.83
C GLY A 184 -4.75 4.00 7.01
N PHE A 185 -4.20 5.23 6.99
CA PHE A 185 -4.87 6.40 6.42
C PHE A 185 -4.78 6.46 4.89
N THR A 186 -5.90 6.82 4.27
CA THR A 186 -5.98 7.33 2.90
C THR A 186 -7.21 8.23 2.74
N ALA A 187 -7.33 8.93 1.61
CA ALA A 187 -8.58 9.57 1.23
C ALA A 187 -9.30 8.72 0.16
N LYS A 188 -10.58 8.43 0.37
CA LYS A 188 -11.46 7.92 -0.68
C LYS A 188 -11.78 9.07 -1.63
N LEU A 189 -11.59 8.83 -2.91
CA LEU A 189 -11.85 9.83 -3.94
C LEU A 189 -13.28 9.76 -4.43
N ALA A 190 -13.82 10.88 -4.91
CA ALA A 190 -15.10 10.91 -5.59
C ALA A 190 -15.12 9.90 -6.75
N GLY A 191 -16.18 9.09 -6.82
CA GLY A 191 -16.36 8.08 -7.86
C GLY A 191 -15.54 6.78 -7.72
N THR A 192 -14.72 6.64 -6.68
CA THR A 192 -13.96 5.40 -6.43
C THR A 192 -14.78 4.32 -5.72
N GLU A 193 -15.78 4.73 -4.96
CA GLU A 193 -16.75 3.85 -4.29
C GLU A 193 -18.16 4.44 -4.44
N ARG A 194 -19.16 3.57 -4.41
CA ARG A 194 -20.57 3.98 -4.52
C ARG A 194 -20.94 4.90 -3.35
N GLY A 195 -21.44 6.09 -3.67
CA GLY A 195 -21.88 7.09 -2.69
C GLY A 195 -20.81 8.07 -2.22
N ILE A 196 -19.58 7.96 -2.70
CA ILE A 196 -18.51 8.93 -2.43
C ILE A 196 -18.52 10.00 -3.51
N THR A 197 -18.97 11.21 -3.15
CA THR A 197 -19.08 12.40 -4.03
C THR A 197 -17.95 13.40 -3.82
N GLU A 198 -17.31 13.38 -2.64
CA GLU A 198 -16.21 14.26 -2.28
C GLU A 198 -15.08 13.45 -1.62
N PRO A 199 -13.82 13.93 -1.67
CA PRO A 199 -12.72 13.29 -0.97
C PRO A 199 -13.00 13.15 0.52
N THR A 200 -12.95 11.92 1.03
CA THR A 200 -13.28 11.62 2.43
C THR A 200 -12.11 10.91 3.10
N PRO A 201 -11.62 11.41 4.25
CA PRO A 201 -10.60 10.73 5.02
C PRO A 201 -11.11 9.35 5.44
N THR A 202 -10.28 8.34 5.24
CA THR A 202 -10.61 6.95 5.57
C THR A 202 -9.46 6.36 6.37
N PHE A 203 -9.81 5.69 7.45
CA PHE A 203 -8.88 4.95 8.30
C PHE A 203 -9.25 3.47 8.24
N SER A 204 -8.25 2.63 8.03
CA SER A 204 -8.41 1.17 8.01
C SER A 204 -7.24 0.55 8.74
N ALA A 205 -7.43 0.16 9.99
CA ALA A 205 -6.38 -0.36 10.84
C ALA A 205 -5.54 -1.42 10.12
N CYS A 206 -4.24 -1.30 10.19
CA CYS A 206 -3.26 -2.19 9.57
C CYS A 206 -3.45 -2.32 8.04
N PHE A 207 -4.07 -1.33 7.38
CA PHE A 207 -4.45 -1.32 5.95
C PHE A 207 -5.36 -2.49 5.54
N GLY A 208 -6.03 -3.12 6.49
CA GLY A 208 -6.86 -4.31 6.26
C GLY A 208 -7.91 -4.57 7.33
N GLN A 209 -8.46 -3.54 7.95
CA GLN A 209 -9.37 -3.63 9.10
C GLN A 209 -10.51 -4.63 8.91
N ALA A 210 -11.08 -4.71 7.70
CA ALA A 210 -12.18 -5.63 7.40
C ALA A 210 -11.80 -7.12 7.50
N PHE A 211 -10.52 -7.44 7.57
CA PHE A 211 -9.99 -8.81 7.57
C PHE A 211 -9.30 -9.19 8.89
N LEU A 212 -9.28 -8.28 9.87
CA LEU A 212 -8.65 -8.51 11.15
C LEU A 212 -9.60 -9.27 12.08
N GLU A 213 -9.11 -10.36 12.67
CA GLU A 213 -9.86 -11.21 13.61
C GLU A 213 -9.38 -11.05 15.06
N LEU A 214 -8.23 -10.40 15.26
CA LEU A 214 -7.67 -10.03 16.57
C LEU A 214 -7.69 -8.52 16.71
N HIS A 215 -7.40 -8.02 17.92
CA HIS A 215 -7.28 -6.59 18.13
C HIS A 215 -6.16 -6.00 17.26
N PRO A 216 -6.35 -4.84 16.60
CA PRO A 216 -5.38 -4.26 15.67
C PRO A 216 -3.97 -4.10 16.24
N THR A 217 -3.82 -3.79 17.52
CA THR A 217 -2.51 -3.68 18.20
C THR A 217 -1.70 -4.97 18.11
N LYS A 218 -2.35 -6.14 18.07
CA LYS A 218 -1.65 -7.42 17.94
C LYS A 218 -0.86 -7.52 16.64
N TYR A 219 -1.42 -7.01 15.54
CA TYR A 219 -0.75 -6.99 14.22
C TYR A 219 0.37 -5.96 14.20
N ALA A 220 0.15 -4.79 14.82
CA ALA A 220 1.17 -3.75 14.92
C ALA A 220 2.37 -4.21 15.75
N GLU A 221 2.14 -4.84 16.89
CA GLU A 221 3.19 -5.43 17.71
C GLU A 221 4.04 -6.46 16.96
N GLU A 222 3.40 -7.37 16.20
CA GLU A 222 4.14 -8.37 15.43
C GLU A 222 4.96 -7.74 14.30
N LEU A 223 4.42 -6.74 13.60
CA LEU A 223 5.16 -6.01 12.57
C LEU A 223 6.40 -5.30 13.16
N VAL A 224 6.21 -4.55 14.26
CA VAL A 224 7.30 -3.80 14.91
C VAL A 224 8.39 -4.75 15.42
N LYS A 225 8.03 -5.87 16.04
CA LYS A 225 9.00 -6.90 16.47
C LYS A 225 9.84 -7.44 15.32
N LYS A 226 9.21 -7.72 14.16
CA LYS A 226 9.93 -8.19 12.97
C LYS A 226 10.86 -7.10 12.41
N MET A 227 10.40 -5.85 12.39
CA MET A 227 11.22 -4.72 11.96
C MET A 227 12.42 -4.47 12.88
N GLU A 228 12.23 -4.49 14.19
CA GLU A 228 13.32 -4.37 15.16
C GLU A 228 14.38 -5.45 14.97
N LYS A 229 13.93 -6.72 14.83
CA LYS A 229 14.82 -7.86 14.62
C LYS A 229 15.63 -7.76 13.31
N SER A 230 15.03 -7.24 12.24
CA SER A 230 15.67 -7.13 10.93
C SER A 230 16.41 -5.81 10.71
N GLY A 231 16.17 -4.79 11.53
CA GLY A 231 16.66 -3.44 11.33
C GLY A 231 15.95 -2.68 10.20
N ALA A 232 14.77 -3.16 9.79
CA ALA A 232 13.97 -2.53 8.73
C ALA A 232 13.60 -1.09 9.07
N LYS A 233 13.53 -0.24 8.04
CA LYS A 233 13.08 1.15 8.13
C LYS A 233 11.68 1.30 7.55
N ALA A 234 10.90 2.21 8.15
CA ALA A 234 9.55 2.51 7.67
C ALA A 234 9.47 3.91 7.08
N TYR A 235 8.60 4.04 6.09
CA TYR A 235 8.37 5.28 5.35
C TYR A 235 6.86 5.47 5.12
N LEU A 236 6.39 6.69 5.28
CA LEU A 236 5.06 7.09 4.79
C LEU A 236 5.26 7.79 3.46
N VAL A 237 4.62 7.30 2.40
CA VAL A 237 4.70 7.86 1.04
C VAL A 237 3.30 8.31 0.62
N ASN A 238 3.17 9.60 0.34
CA ASN A 238 1.94 10.20 -0.16
C ASN A 238 1.91 10.17 -1.69
N THR A 239 0.98 9.41 -2.24
CA THR A 239 0.70 9.33 -3.68
C THR A 239 -0.50 10.17 -4.11
N GLY A 240 -1.03 10.98 -3.21
CA GLY A 240 -2.20 11.84 -3.38
C GLY A 240 -1.86 13.21 -3.93
N TRP A 241 -2.48 14.24 -3.36
CA TRP A 241 -2.41 15.62 -3.82
C TRP A 241 -1.51 16.47 -2.93
N ASN A 242 -1.04 17.57 -3.46
CA ASN A 242 -0.36 18.63 -2.73
C ASN A 242 -1.20 19.90 -2.69
N GLY A 243 -0.69 20.96 -2.06
CA GLY A 243 -1.41 22.23 -1.87
C GLY A 243 -1.76 22.97 -3.17
N THR A 244 -1.15 22.62 -4.32
CA THR A 244 -1.53 23.18 -5.63
C THR A 244 -2.83 22.57 -6.19
N GLY A 245 -3.41 21.57 -5.50
CA GLY A 245 -4.55 20.80 -6.01
C GLY A 245 -4.19 19.79 -7.10
N LYS A 246 -2.90 19.56 -7.34
CA LYS A 246 -2.40 18.56 -8.31
C LYS A 246 -1.97 17.30 -7.57
N ARG A 247 -2.21 16.15 -8.18
CA ARG A 247 -1.69 14.87 -7.70
C ARG A 247 -0.18 14.82 -7.89
N ILE A 248 0.53 14.30 -6.89
CA ILE A 248 1.98 14.03 -6.97
C ILE A 248 2.23 13.12 -8.18
N SER A 249 3.19 13.47 -9.01
CA SER A 249 3.43 12.75 -10.25
C SER A 249 3.92 11.33 -9.99
N ILE A 250 3.57 10.40 -10.87
CA ILE A 250 4.11 9.02 -10.80
C ILE A 250 5.64 9.01 -10.94
N LYS A 251 6.20 9.97 -11.68
CA LYS A 251 7.64 10.14 -11.83
C LYS A 251 8.30 10.48 -10.50
N ASP A 252 7.76 11.48 -9.78
CA ASP A 252 8.29 11.87 -8.46
C ASP A 252 8.10 10.76 -7.44
N THR A 253 6.94 10.10 -7.44
CA THR A 253 6.67 8.95 -6.57
C THR A 253 7.65 7.81 -6.82
N ARG A 254 7.97 7.47 -8.07
CA ARG A 254 8.98 6.45 -8.40
C ARG A 254 10.38 6.89 -7.99
N GLY A 255 10.73 8.16 -8.16
CA GLY A 255 12.00 8.71 -7.67
C GLY A 255 12.14 8.58 -6.16
N ILE A 256 11.06 8.82 -5.41
CA ILE A 256 11.01 8.63 -3.96
C ILE A 256 11.19 7.15 -3.59
N ILE A 257 10.47 6.25 -4.25
CA ILE A 257 10.62 4.80 -4.03
C ILE A 257 12.04 4.34 -4.36
N ASP A 258 12.63 4.79 -5.47
CA ASP A 258 14.03 4.48 -5.82
C ASP A 258 14.99 4.96 -4.71
N ALA A 259 14.81 6.19 -4.19
CA ALA A 259 15.64 6.73 -3.11
C ALA A 259 15.50 5.93 -1.78
N ILE A 260 14.30 5.42 -1.49
CA ILE A 260 14.08 4.52 -0.35
C ILE A 260 14.83 3.20 -0.57
N LEU A 261 14.63 2.57 -1.71
CA LEU A 261 15.16 1.23 -2.01
C LEU A 261 16.68 1.20 -2.12
N ASN A 262 17.29 2.29 -2.61
CA ASN A 262 18.74 2.46 -2.69
C ASN A 262 19.35 2.93 -1.36
N GLY A 263 18.56 3.39 -0.41
CA GLY A 263 19.02 3.95 0.86
C GLY A 263 19.45 5.41 0.79
N ASP A 264 19.29 6.07 -0.35
CA ASP A 264 19.69 7.48 -0.55
C ASP A 264 18.95 8.42 0.38
N ILE A 265 17.67 8.13 0.66
CA ILE A 265 16.83 8.93 1.57
C ILE A 265 17.40 9.02 3.00
N LEU A 266 18.11 7.99 3.46
CA LEU A 266 18.71 7.96 4.81
C LEU A 266 19.95 8.88 4.93
N ASN A 267 20.52 9.28 3.79
CA ASN A 267 21.67 10.17 3.72
C ASN A 267 21.27 11.60 3.32
N ALA A 268 20.01 11.83 2.97
CA ALA A 268 19.51 13.13 2.58
C ALA A 268 19.42 14.08 3.79
N PRO A 269 19.67 15.38 3.63
CA PRO A 269 19.38 16.34 4.66
C PRO A 269 17.87 16.39 4.93
N THR A 270 17.50 16.47 6.19
CA THR A 270 16.09 16.41 6.62
C THR A 270 15.68 17.64 7.40
N LYS A 271 14.39 17.88 7.48
CA LYS A 271 13.74 18.82 8.40
C LYS A 271 12.48 18.22 8.99
N LYS A 272 12.05 18.73 10.14
CA LYS A 272 10.78 18.35 10.74
C LYS A 272 9.66 19.29 10.31
N ILE A 273 8.46 18.71 10.09
CA ILE A 273 7.24 19.47 9.84
C ILE A 273 6.33 19.48 11.07
N PRO A 274 5.61 20.60 11.33
CA PRO A 274 4.74 20.73 12.49
C PRO A 274 3.59 19.71 12.51
N PHE A 275 2.99 19.53 13.69
CA PHE A 275 1.81 18.70 14.01
C PHE A 275 2.01 17.18 13.88
N PHE A 276 2.77 16.70 12.91
CA PHE A 276 3.02 15.27 12.67
C PHE A 276 4.41 14.85 13.13
N ASP A 277 5.29 15.81 13.40
CA ASP A 277 6.71 15.59 13.74
C ASP A 277 7.44 14.70 12.71
N PHE A 278 6.97 14.73 11.47
CA PHE A 278 7.58 13.97 10.38
C PHE A 278 8.94 14.51 10.02
N GLU A 279 9.90 13.61 9.89
CA GLU A 279 11.20 13.89 9.32
C GLU A 279 11.11 13.74 7.80
N VAL A 280 11.26 14.86 7.09
CA VAL A 280 11.12 14.92 5.63
C VAL A 280 12.45 15.32 4.99
N PRO A 281 12.84 14.69 3.86
CA PRO A 281 14.03 15.10 3.13
C PRO A 281 13.81 16.49 2.52
N THR A 282 14.88 17.30 2.48
CA THR A 282 14.87 18.62 1.81
C THR A 282 15.31 18.54 0.37
N GLU A 283 15.99 17.45 -0.01
CA GLU A 283 16.38 17.14 -1.37
C GLU A 283 16.43 15.63 -1.60
N LEU A 284 16.03 15.18 -2.77
CA LEU A 284 16.17 13.80 -3.25
C LEU A 284 16.51 13.84 -4.74
N ASN A 285 17.45 13.00 -5.15
CA ASN A 285 17.86 12.92 -6.55
C ASN A 285 16.68 12.45 -7.44
N GLY A 286 16.41 13.19 -8.50
CA GLY A 286 15.34 12.87 -9.46
C GLY A 286 13.92 13.24 -9.01
N VAL A 287 13.75 13.88 -7.86
CA VAL A 287 12.47 14.36 -7.32
C VAL A 287 12.46 15.89 -7.30
N ASP A 288 11.32 16.49 -7.64
CA ASP A 288 11.14 17.95 -7.53
C ASP A 288 11.23 18.38 -6.05
N THR A 289 12.22 19.19 -5.72
CA THR A 289 12.42 19.69 -4.36
C THR A 289 11.28 20.58 -3.87
N GLY A 290 10.58 21.25 -4.77
CA GLY A 290 9.46 22.15 -4.46
C GLY A 290 8.22 21.45 -3.89
N ILE A 291 8.15 20.12 -3.98
CA ILE A 291 7.03 19.33 -3.42
C ILE A 291 7.35 18.67 -2.08
N LEU A 292 8.64 18.55 -1.71
CA LEU A 292 9.06 17.75 -0.54
C LEU A 292 8.52 18.29 0.79
N ASP A 293 8.46 19.60 0.94
CA ASP A 293 7.73 20.22 2.05
C ASP A 293 6.33 20.62 1.55
N PRO A 294 5.26 20.05 2.09
CA PRO A 294 3.92 20.36 1.62
C PRO A 294 3.54 21.84 1.78
N ARG A 295 4.15 22.56 2.73
CA ARG A 295 3.90 23.99 2.95
C ARG A 295 4.33 24.83 1.76
N ASP A 296 5.40 24.44 1.07
CA ASP A 296 5.94 25.14 -0.10
C ASP A 296 5.03 25.04 -1.34
N THR A 297 4.04 24.13 -1.29
CA THR A 297 3.05 23.96 -2.37
C THR A 297 1.80 24.85 -2.23
N TYR A 298 1.69 25.58 -1.12
CA TYR A 298 0.61 26.53 -0.86
C TYR A 298 1.02 27.95 -1.17
N ALA A 299 0.06 28.77 -1.64
CA ALA A 299 0.30 30.22 -1.80
C ALA A 299 0.42 30.93 -0.44
N ASP A 300 -0.30 30.42 0.58
CA ASP A 300 -0.24 30.86 1.95
C ASP A 300 -0.06 29.66 2.88
N ALA A 301 1.03 29.62 3.61
CA ALA A 301 1.36 28.53 4.53
C ALA A 301 0.34 28.40 5.68
N SER A 302 -0.43 29.42 5.99
CA SER A 302 -1.49 29.37 7.01
C SER A 302 -2.66 28.44 6.58
N GLU A 303 -2.94 28.33 5.29
CA GLU A 303 -3.95 27.39 4.78
C GLU A 303 -3.53 25.95 5.02
N TRP A 304 -2.25 25.64 4.81
CA TRP A 304 -1.73 24.33 5.14
C TRP A 304 -1.84 24.04 6.64
N GLU A 305 -1.49 25.03 7.48
CA GLU A 305 -1.50 24.86 8.93
C GLU A 305 -2.92 24.52 9.46
N GLU A 306 -3.95 25.18 8.92
CA GLU A 306 -5.35 24.91 9.29
C GLU A 306 -5.79 23.50 8.92
N LYS A 307 -5.49 23.08 7.69
CA LYS A 307 -5.80 21.73 7.21
C LYS A 307 -4.98 20.65 7.95
N ALA A 308 -3.72 20.95 8.28
CA ALA A 308 -2.85 20.04 9.02
C ALA A 308 -3.36 19.81 10.46
N LYS A 309 -3.86 20.85 11.14
CA LYS A 309 -4.48 20.72 12.46
C LYS A 309 -5.75 19.87 12.40
N ASP A 310 -6.60 20.06 11.39
CA ASP A 310 -7.81 19.24 11.23
C ASP A 310 -7.44 17.77 10.99
N LEU A 311 -6.52 17.49 10.07
CA LEU A 311 -6.11 16.12 9.77
C LEU A 311 -5.43 15.46 10.99
N ALA A 312 -4.55 16.15 11.70
CA ALA A 312 -3.93 15.65 12.93
C ALA A 312 -4.99 15.32 14.00
N GLY A 313 -6.00 16.16 14.17
CA GLY A 313 -7.13 15.89 15.05
C GLY A 313 -7.91 14.64 14.68
N ARG A 314 -8.06 14.34 13.39
CA ARG A 314 -8.70 13.11 12.89
C ARG A 314 -7.86 11.86 13.19
N PHE A 315 -6.54 11.94 13.02
CA PHE A 315 -5.62 10.86 13.41
C PHE A 315 -5.72 10.56 14.91
N ILE A 316 -5.69 11.58 15.77
CA ILE A 316 -5.82 11.43 17.22
C ILE A 316 -7.14 10.74 17.55
N LYS A 317 -8.26 11.23 17.00
CA LYS A 317 -9.58 10.63 17.23
C LYS A 317 -9.64 9.17 16.80
N ASN A 318 -9.03 8.81 15.66
CA ASN A 318 -8.98 7.44 15.19
C ASN A 318 -8.13 6.56 16.11
N CYS A 319 -6.99 7.04 16.57
CA CYS A 319 -6.09 6.29 17.46
C CYS A 319 -6.78 5.91 18.78
N LEU A 320 -7.60 6.80 19.33
CA LEU A 320 -8.37 6.55 20.56
C LEU A 320 -9.32 5.35 20.46
N LEU A 321 -9.74 4.95 19.26
CA LEU A 321 -10.57 3.76 19.05
C LEU A 321 -9.84 2.46 19.42
N TYR A 322 -8.51 2.45 19.36
CA TYR A 322 -7.68 1.26 19.59
C TYR A 322 -6.89 1.31 20.90
N THR A 323 -6.75 2.49 21.50
CA THR A 323 -5.91 2.72 22.68
C THR A 323 -6.69 3.12 23.93
N SER A 324 -7.98 3.46 23.80
CA SER A 324 -8.84 3.72 24.94
C SER A 324 -9.32 2.41 25.57
N PRO A 325 -9.41 2.34 26.91
CA PRO A 325 -10.05 1.20 27.57
C PRO A 325 -11.46 0.98 27.06
N SER A 326 -11.85 -0.28 26.87
CA SER A 326 -13.22 -0.62 26.57
C SER A 326 -14.12 -0.21 27.75
N PRO A 327 -15.34 0.34 27.50
CA PRO A 327 -16.29 0.59 28.58
C PRO A 327 -16.73 -0.68 29.35
N ARG A 328 -16.27 -1.85 28.94
CA ARG A 328 -16.57 -3.16 29.54
C ARG A 328 -15.40 -3.74 30.33
N ASP A 329 -14.24 -3.11 30.31
CA ASP A 329 -13.06 -3.41 31.13
C ASP A 329 -13.08 -2.48 32.36
#